data_82ebcf508bcedd9b42d9d33f4d871d50
#
_entry.id   82ebcf508bcedd9b42d9d33f4d871d50
#
_cell.length_a   1.000
_cell.length_b   1.000
_cell.length_c   1.000
_cell.angle_alpha   90.00
_cell.angle_beta   90.00
_cell.angle_gamma   90.00
#
_symmetry.space_group_name_H-M   'P 1'
#
loop_
_entity.id
_entity.type
_entity.pdbx_description
1 polymer ?
#
loop_
_entity_poly.entity_id
_entity_poly.type
_entity_poly.pdbx_seq_one_letter_code
_entity_poly.pdbx_strand_id
1 'polypeptide(L)'
;MIIHDISRDILTSKVYEGDPQTEVNRIKSIENGDDYNLSAISMSTHTGTHIDAPLHFSSDGSSISKMRLNTFTGKCTVVTVNGILTGEDMDIILAHSRKKLLLHGNCKAFVSAFAARVLADSDVVMIGTDAQSIAPEFDENETHKILAEAGIAILENLDLSDIADGDYELFAFPIKLGLSLIHISEPTRPLYI
;
A
#
# COMPACT_ATOMS: atom_id res chain seq x y z
N MET A 1 1.38 2.53 24.31
CA MET A 1 1.45 2.49 22.84
C MET A 1 0.08 2.03 22.36
N ILE A 2 -0.58 2.77 21.48
CA ILE A 2 -1.83 2.37 20.83
C ILE A 2 -1.41 1.83 19.45
N ILE A 3 -1.99 0.71 19.03
CA ILE A 3 -1.76 0.12 17.72
C ILE A 3 -3.07 0.23 16.94
N HIS A 4 -2.99 0.77 15.74
CA HIS A 4 -4.08 0.88 14.79
C HIS A 4 -3.85 -0.12 13.65
N ASP A 5 -4.83 -0.97 13.37
CA ASP A 5 -4.85 -1.75 12.15
C ASP A 5 -5.41 -0.87 11.02
N ILE A 6 -4.59 -0.65 10.01
CA ILE A 6 -4.91 0.16 8.83
C ILE A 6 -5.03 -0.70 7.57
N SER A 7 -5.18 -2.02 7.74
CA SER A 7 -5.35 -2.96 6.63
C SER A 7 -6.83 -3.31 6.41
N ARG A 8 -7.20 -3.55 5.16
CA ARG A 8 -8.52 -4.03 4.75
C ARG A 8 -8.51 -5.54 4.58
N ASP A 9 -9.55 -6.21 5.08
CA ASP A 9 -9.72 -7.64 4.90
C ASP A 9 -9.85 -8.01 3.42
N ILE A 10 -8.96 -8.88 2.95
CA ILE A 10 -8.90 -9.35 1.57
C ILE A 10 -10.15 -10.12 1.11
N LEU A 11 -10.91 -10.71 2.04
CA LEU A 11 -12.12 -11.47 1.72
C LEU A 11 -13.34 -10.58 1.50
N THR A 12 -13.33 -9.36 2.06
CA THR A 12 -14.44 -8.41 1.97
C THR A 12 -14.11 -7.16 1.16
N SER A 13 -12.85 -6.97 0.81
CA SER A 13 -12.40 -5.83 0.01
C SER A 13 -12.93 -5.89 -1.42
N LYS A 14 -13.24 -4.71 -1.96
CA LYS A 14 -13.57 -4.57 -3.37
C LYS A 14 -12.34 -4.93 -4.22
N VAL A 15 -12.54 -5.85 -5.16
CA VAL A 15 -11.50 -6.22 -6.14
C VAL A 15 -11.40 -5.12 -7.21
N TYR A 16 -10.19 -4.89 -7.73
CA TYR A 16 -9.97 -3.94 -8.83
C TYR A 16 -10.74 -4.39 -10.08
N GLU A 17 -11.27 -3.45 -10.86
CA GLU A 17 -12.08 -3.76 -12.03
C GLU A 17 -11.25 -4.52 -13.09
N GLY A 18 -11.75 -5.69 -13.50
CA GLY A 18 -11.05 -6.58 -14.43
C GLY A 18 -10.18 -7.66 -13.76
N ASP A 19 -9.91 -7.56 -12.47
CA ASP A 19 -9.13 -8.55 -11.73
C ASP A 19 -9.96 -9.78 -11.32
N PRO A 20 -9.33 -10.96 -11.14
CA PRO A 20 -9.99 -12.15 -10.64
C PRO A 20 -10.49 -11.95 -9.21
N GLN A 21 -11.70 -12.42 -8.93
CA GLN A 21 -12.29 -12.39 -7.60
C GLN A 21 -11.51 -13.27 -6.63
N THR A 22 -11.53 -12.88 -5.35
CA THR A 22 -10.94 -13.70 -4.29
C THR A 22 -11.77 -14.96 -4.09
N GLU A 23 -11.14 -16.11 -4.15
CA GLU A 23 -11.74 -17.42 -3.93
C GLU A 23 -11.10 -18.13 -2.75
N VAL A 24 -11.92 -18.63 -1.83
CA VAL A 24 -11.48 -19.45 -0.69
C VAL A 24 -11.98 -20.86 -0.86
N ASN A 25 -11.05 -21.80 -1.03
CA ASN A 25 -11.36 -23.22 -1.08
C ASN A 25 -11.05 -23.88 0.28
N ARG A 26 -12.08 -24.29 1.01
CA ARG A 26 -11.94 -25.03 2.27
C ARG A 26 -11.56 -26.47 1.96
N ILE A 27 -10.28 -26.83 2.21
CA ILE A 27 -9.71 -28.16 1.92
C ILE A 27 -10.04 -29.13 3.07
N LYS A 28 -9.95 -28.63 4.34
CA LYS A 28 -10.28 -29.39 5.56
C LYS A 28 -11.08 -28.54 6.53
N SER A 29 -11.95 -29.17 7.31
CA SER A 29 -12.80 -28.50 8.30
C SER A 29 -13.04 -29.38 9.53
N ILE A 30 -12.76 -28.84 10.71
CA ILE A 30 -13.06 -29.49 12.00
C ILE A 30 -14.57 -29.79 12.10
N GLU A 31 -15.43 -28.91 11.57
CA GLU A 31 -16.88 -29.11 11.54
C GLU A 31 -17.29 -30.36 10.73
N ASN A 32 -16.45 -30.76 9.76
CA ASN A 32 -16.67 -31.96 8.92
C ASN A 32 -15.91 -33.19 9.44
N GLY A 33 -15.28 -33.10 10.63
CA GLY A 33 -14.59 -34.24 11.26
C GLY A 33 -13.09 -34.32 10.95
N ASP A 34 -12.49 -33.33 10.31
CA ASP A 34 -11.05 -33.26 10.13
C ASP A 34 -10.35 -32.83 11.44
N ASP A 35 -9.07 -33.17 11.59
CA ASP A 35 -8.27 -32.81 12.78
C ASP A 35 -7.98 -31.27 12.85
N TYR A 36 -8.05 -30.54 11.73
CA TYR A 36 -7.74 -29.10 11.64
C TYR A 36 -8.45 -28.43 10.45
N ASN A 37 -8.49 -27.12 10.48
CA ASN A 37 -8.96 -26.31 9.36
C ASN A 37 -7.82 -25.99 8.40
N LEU A 38 -8.06 -26.16 7.09
CA LEU A 38 -7.13 -25.79 6.01
C LEU A 38 -7.91 -25.16 4.86
N SER A 39 -7.43 -24.02 4.37
CA SER A 39 -7.97 -23.38 3.18
C SER A 39 -6.85 -23.02 2.20
N ALA A 40 -7.16 -23.04 0.92
CA ALA A 40 -6.38 -22.39 -0.13
C ALA A 40 -7.09 -21.10 -0.52
N ILE A 41 -6.30 -20.06 -0.86
CA ILE A 41 -6.80 -18.76 -1.32
C ILE A 41 -6.21 -18.50 -2.70
N SER A 42 -7.07 -18.11 -3.64
CA SER A 42 -6.71 -17.59 -4.97
C SER A 42 -7.25 -16.17 -5.06
N MET A 43 -6.39 -15.20 -5.41
CA MET A 43 -6.78 -13.79 -5.47
C MET A 43 -5.84 -12.98 -6.35
N SER A 44 -6.30 -11.79 -6.78
CA SER A 44 -5.41 -10.79 -7.36
C SER A 44 -4.43 -10.25 -6.30
N THR A 45 -3.24 -9.88 -6.73
CA THR A 45 -2.26 -9.21 -5.87
C THR A 45 -2.68 -7.78 -5.49
N HIS A 46 -3.67 -7.19 -6.18
CA HIS A 46 -4.25 -5.89 -5.85
C HIS A 46 -5.49 -5.95 -4.93
N THR A 47 -5.80 -7.11 -4.35
CA THR A 47 -6.96 -7.24 -3.45
C THR A 47 -6.62 -6.76 -2.03
N GLY A 48 -7.48 -5.92 -1.43
CA GLY A 48 -7.27 -5.39 -0.08
C GLY A 48 -6.07 -4.44 0.02
N THR A 49 -5.53 -4.26 1.20
CA THR A 49 -4.35 -3.41 1.39
C THR A 49 -3.10 -4.12 0.87
N HIS A 50 -2.37 -3.48 -0.05
CA HIS A 50 -1.22 -4.07 -0.74
C HIS A 50 -0.12 -3.04 -1.00
N ILE A 51 1.03 -3.52 -1.45
CA ILE A 51 2.18 -2.69 -1.84
C ILE A 51 2.57 -3.00 -3.27
N ASP A 52 2.66 -1.96 -4.08
CA ASP A 52 3.25 -2.00 -5.40
C ASP A 52 4.75 -1.74 -5.30
N ALA A 53 5.52 -2.72 -5.76
CA ALA A 53 6.96 -2.55 -5.90
C ALA A 53 7.29 -1.87 -7.24
N PRO A 54 8.44 -1.21 -7.37
CA PRO A 54 8.88 -0.60 -8.62
C PRO A 54 8.78 -1.52 -9.85
N LEU A 55 8.99 -2.83 -9.70
CA LEU A 55 8.87 -3.81 -10.78
C LEU A 55 7.45 -3.87 -11.40
N HIS A 56 6.44 -3.33 -10.73
CA HIS A 56 5.07 -3.35 -11.26
C HIS A 56 4.93 -2.50 -12.53
N PHE A 57 5.56 -1.32 -12.56
CA PHE A 57 5.50 -0.39 -13.71
C PHE A 57 6.85 -0.14 -14.38
N SER A 58 7.94 -0.72 -13.87
CA SER A 58 9.29 -0.57 -14.43
C SER A 58 9.98 -1.92 -14.52
N SER A 59 10.35 -2.35 -15.75
CA SER A 59 11.04 -3.62 -15.99
C SER A 59 12.37 -3.76 -15.24
N ASP A 60 13.04 -2.66 -14.97
CA ASP A 60 14.30 -2.57 -14.26
C ASP A 60 14.11 -2.32 -12.75
N GLY A 61 12.85 -2.19 -12.32
CA GLY A 61 12.47 -1.95 -10.94
C GLY A 61 12.75 -3.14 -10.01
N SER A 62 12.91 -2.84 -8.74
CA SER A 62 13.06 -3.89 -7.72
C SER A 62 11.74 -4.61 -7.47
N SER A 63 11.77 -5.94 -7.39
CA SER A 63 10.64 -6.72 -6.85
C SER A 63 10.53 -6.51 -5.33
N ILE A 64 9.35 -6.79 -4.78
CA ILE A 64 9.08 -6.64 -3.34
C ILE A 64 10.09 -7.41 -2.47
N SER A 65 10.49 -8.60 -2.89
CA SER A 65 11.44 -9.44 -2.14
C SER A 65 12.89 -8.92 -2.15
N LYS A 66 13.21 -7.97 -3.03
CA LYS A 66 14.54 -7.33 -3.14
C LYS A 66 14.59 -5.96 -2.46
N MET A 67 13.45 -5.38 -2.12
CA MET A 67 13.39 -4.10 -1.43
C MET A 67 13.91 -4.23 0.02
N ARG A 68 14.45 -3.14 0.55
CA ARG A 68 14.96 -3.11 1.92
C ARG A 68 13.82 -3.10 2.91
N LEU A 69 13.91 -3.86 4.00
CA LEU A 69 12.86 -3.91 5.03
C LEU A 69 12.56 -2.55 5.67
N ASN A 70 13.53 -1.66 5.77
CA ASN A 70 13.31 -0.30 6.29
C ASN A 70 12.45 0.58 5.37
N THR A 71 12.17 0.17 4.13
CA THR A 71 11.15 0.79 3.30
C THR A 71 9.76 0.60 3.92
N PHE A 72 9.52 -0.55 4.53
CA PHE A 72 8.20 -0.99 5.01
C PHE A 72 7.95 -0.69 6.51
N THR A 73 8.91 -0.10 7.21
CA THR A 73 8.76 0.22 8.63
C THR A 73 9.46 1.52 8.99
N GLY A 74 9.02 2.13 10.08
CA GLY A 74 9.59 3.34 10.67
C GLY A 74 8.65 4.54 10.58
N LYS A 75 9.17 5.72 10.89
CA LYS A 75 8.36 6.95 10.98
C LYS A 75 7.67 7.29 9.66
N CYS A 76 6.39 7.55 9.75
CA CYS A 76 5.55 8.04 8.65
C CYS A 76 4.73 9.25 9.10
N THR A 77 4.22 10.00 8.14
CA THR A 77 3.26 11.09 8.38
C THR A 77 1.94 10.73 7.71
N VAL A 78 0.83 10.88 8.41
CA VAL A 78 -0.52 10.81 7.83
C VAL A 78 -1.03 12.23 7.63
N VAL A 79 -1.56 12.52 6.44
CA VAL A 79 -2.11 13.83 6.08
C VAL A 79 -3.47 13.65 5.43
N THR A 80 -4.47 14.36 5.94
CA THR A 80 -5.79 14.43 5.30
C THR A 80 -5.74 15.36 4.10
N VAL A 81 -6.16 14.84 2.95
CA VAL A 81 -6.17 15.56 1.66
C VAL A 81 -7.52 15.40 0.98
N ASN A 82 -7.80 16.21 -0.03
CA ASN A 82 -9.07 16.14 -0.75
C ASN A 82 -8.83 16.14 -2.27
N GLY A 83 -9.24 15.06 -2.91
CA GLY A 83 -9.20 14.92 -4.36
C GLY A 83 -7.79 14.67 -4.91
N ILE A 84 -7.49 15.27 -6.05
CA ILE A 84 -6.25 15.06 -6.79
C ILE A 84 -5.23 16.12 -6.40
N LEU A 85 -4.11 15.69 -5.84
CA LEU A 85 -3.01 16.57 -5.45
C LEU A 85 -2.22 17.04 -6.67
N THR A 86 -1.97 18.35 -6.71
CA THR A 86 -1.07 19.00 -7.68
C THR A 86 0.38 18.93 -7.21
N GLY A 87 1.33 19.36 -8.07
CA GLY A 87 2.73 19.50 -7.66
C GLY A 87 2.92 20.50 -6.51
N GLU A 88 2.20 21.61 -6.53
CA GLU A 88 2.26 22.64 -5.47
C GLU A 88 1.71 22.10 -4.12
N ASP A 89 0.60 21.35 -4.16
CA ASP A 89 0.08 20.71 -2.95
C ASP A 89 1.11 19.72 -2.36
N MET A 90 1.79 18.97 -3.22
CA MET A 90 2.79 18.00 -2.80
C MET A 90 4.03 18.69 -2.20
N ASP A 91 4.51 19.78 -2.78
CA ASP A 91 5.61 20.58 -2.22
C ASP A 91 5.29 21.06 -0.80
N ILE A 92 4.06 21.56 -0.57
CA ILE A 92 3.60 22.00 0.75
C ILE A 92 3.58 20.85 1.75
N ILE A 93 3.06 19.69 1.35
CA ILE A 93 2.97 18.51 2.21
C ILE A 93 4.38 18.02 2.58
N LEU A 94 5.27 17.92 1.60
CA LEU A 94 6.64 17.40 1.79
C LEU A 94 7.49 18.26 2.72
N ALA A 95 7.22 19.57 2.78
CA ALA A 95 7.94 20.48 3.71
C ALA A 95 7.80 20.07 5.18
N HIS A 96 6.78 19.28 5.54
CA HIS A 96 6.46 18.90 6.92
C HIS A 96 6.30 17.38 7.11
N SER A 97 6.51 16.57 6.10
CA SER A 97 6.30 15.11 6.17
C SER A 97 7.59 14.31 6.38
N ARG A 98 7.41 13.07 6.78
CA ARG A 98 8.48 12.06 6.85
C ARG A 98 8.67 11.41 5.47
N LYS A 99 9.74 10.61 5.34
CA LYS A 99 10.06 9.84 4.11
C LYS A 99 9.03 8.77 3.74
N LYS A 100 8.05 8.54 4.58
CA LYS A 100 6.87 7.72 4.32
C LYS A 100 5.65 8.60 4.57
N LEU A 101 4.83 8.75 3.55
CA LEU A 101 3.67 9.63 3.56
C LEU A 101 2.42 8.81 3.26
N LEU A 102 1.41 8.94 4.12
CA LEU A 102 0.11 8.30 3.94
C LEU A 102 -0.97 9.37 3.75
N LEU A 103 -1.71 9.26 2.67
CA LEU A 103 -2.74 10.21 2.27
C LEU A 103 -4.11 9.67 2.67
N HIS A 104 -4.83 10.42 3.50
CA HIS A 104 -6.19 10.12 3.91
C HIS A 104 -7.18 11.04 3.18
N GLY A 105 -8.04 10.50 2.33
CA GLY A 105 -8.99 11.28 1.54
C GLY A 105 -10.38 10.65 1.45
N ASN A 106 -10.76 9.79 2.38
CA ASN A 106 -12.00 9.01 2.31
C ASN A 106 -12.12 8.26 0.97
N CYS A 107 -11.07 7.52 0.62
CA CYS A 107 -10.91 6.78 -0.63
C CYS A 107 -10.87 7.67 -1.89
N LYS A 108 -10.51 8.95 -1.77
CA LYS A 108 -10.43 9.93 -2.86
C LYS A 108 -9.16 10.78 -2.80
N ALA A 109 -8.10 10.29 -2.16
CA ALA A 109 -6.78 10.92 -2.14
C ALA A 109 -5.96 10.38 -3.31
N PHE A 110 -5.72 11.22 -4.32
CA PHE A 110 -5.00 10.85 -5.53
C PHE A 110 -3.79 11.75 -5.77
N VAL A 111 -2.74 11.18 -6.32
CA VAL A 111 -1.53 11.87 -6.76
C VAL A 111 -1.58 12.04 -8.27
N SER A 112 -1.46 13.27 -8.78
CA SER A 112 -1.30 13.52 -10.23
C SER A 112 0.12 13.18 -10.68
N ALA A 113 0.34 13.05 -12.00
CA ALA A 113 1.68 12.88 -12.57
C ALA A 113 2.63 14.05 -12.20
N PHE A 114 2.11 15.27 -12.05
CA PHE A 114 2.92 16.41 -11.59
C PHE A 114 3.33 16.26 -10.12
N ALA A 115 2.43 15.85 -9.25
CA ALA A 115 2.75 15.56 -7.84
C ALA A 115 3.71 14.37 -7.70
N ALA A 116 3.58 13.35 -8.56
CA ALA A 116 4.51 12.23 -8.61
C ALA A 116 5.94 12.65 -8.99
N ARG A 117 6.12 13.64 -9.87
CA ARG A 117 7.45 14.19 -10.20
C ARG A 117 8.07 14.89 -9.00
N VAL A 118 7.29 15.66 -8.25
CA VAL A 118 7.75 16.28 -7.00
C VAL A 118 8.17 15.22 -5.99
N LEU A 119 7.40 14.14 -5.84
CA LEU A 119 7.78 13.00 -5.00
C LEU A 119 9.08 12.34 -5.49
N ALA A 120 9.23 12.15 -6.81
CA ALA A 120 10.43 11.53 -7.39
C ALA A 120 11.70 12.35 -7.14
N ASP A 121 11.60 13.67 -7.05
CA ASP A 121 12.71 14.59 -6.75
C ASP A 121 12.96 14.73 -5.23
N SER A 122 12.16 14.11 -4.38
CA SER A 122 12.25 14.14 -2.92
C SER A 122 13.04 12.96 -2.35
N ASP A 123 13.11 12.87 -1.02
CA ASP A 123 13.69 11.72 -0.31
C ASP A 123 12.63 10.72 0.22
N VAL A 124 11.39 10.82 -0.28
CA VAL A 124 10.30 9.88 0.03
C VAL A 124 10.65 8.50 -0.50
N VAL A 125 10.43 7.47 0.33
CA VAL A 125 10.69 6.06 -0.03
C VAL A 125 9.40 5.26 -0.16
N MET A 126 8.28 5.79 0.37
CA MET A 126 6.96 5.18 0.30
C MET A 126 5.88 6.26 0.33
N ILE A 127 4.91 6.13 -0.55
CA ILE A 127 3.65 6.88 -0.55
C ILE A 127 2.49 5.92 -0.36
N GLY A 128 1.49 6.26 0.43
CA GLY A 128 0.29 5.44 0.60
C GLY A 128 -1.00 6.24 0.46
N THR A 129 -2.09 5.55 0.16
CA THR A 129 -3.44 6.12 0.03
C THR A 129 -4.50 5.18 0.58
N ASP A 130 -5.60 5.75 1.06
CA ASP A 130 -6.82 5.02 1.39
C ASP A 130 -7.70 4.73 0.16
N ALA A 131 -7.35 5.27 -1.00
CA ALA A 131 -8.00 4.97 -2.27
C ALA A 131 -7.54 3.60 -2.83
N GLN A 132 -8.30 3.07 -3.79
CA GLN A 132 -7.99 1.80 -4.45
C GLN A 132 -6.76 1.88 -5.36
N SER A 133 -6.45 3.09 -5.88
CA SER A 133 -5.22 3.42 -6.61
C SER A 133 -4.68 4.75 -6.10
N ILE A 134 -3.35 4.92 -6.10
CA ILE A 134 -2.69 6.18 -5.72
C ILE A 134 -2.99 7.29 -6.72
N ALA A 135 -3.35 6.96 -7.96
CA ALA A 135 -3.58 7.89 -9.03
C ALA A 135 -5.03 7.88 -9.52
N PRO A 136 -5.53 8.98 -10.10
CA PRO A 136 -6.80 8.96 -10.81
C PRO A 136 -6.66 8.15 -12.12
N GLU A 137 -7.74 7.52 -12.57
CA GLU A 137 -7.77 6.62 -13.74
C GLU A 137 -7.12 7.22 -15.00
N PHE A 138 -7.37 8.51 -15.28
CA PHE A 138 -6.82 9.17 -16.47
C PHE A 138 -5.31 9.42 -16.42
N ASP A 139 -4.68 9.31 -15.26
CA ASP A 139 -3.25 9.63 -15.01
C ASP A 139 -2.50 8.41 -14.42
N GLU A 140 -3.19 7.28 -14.28
CA GLU A 140 -2.74 6.12 -13.52
C GLU A 140 -1.39 5.58 -14.00
N ASN A 141 -1.28 5.28 -15.28
CA ASN A 141 -0.06 4.71 -15.85
C ASN A 141 1.15 5.63 -15.72
N GLU A 142 0.98 6.95 -15.97
CA GLU A 142 2.09 7.90 -15.89
C GLU A 142 2.54 8.10 -14.46
N THR A 143 1.61 8.28 -13.53
CA THR A 143 1.89 8.47 -12.10
C THR A 143 2.63 7.27 -11.52
N HIS A 144 2.13 6.05 -11.72
CA HIS A 144 2.79 4.84 -11.22
C HIS A 144 4.18 4.64 -11.83
N LYS A 145 4.34 4.90 -13.12
CA LYS A 145 5.63 4.79 -13.79
C LYS A 145 6.67 5.75 -13.21
N ILE A 146 6.30 7.02 -12.98
CA ILE A 146 7.18 8.02 -12.36
C ILE A 146 7.63 7.54 -10.97
N LEU A 147 6.69 7.09 -10.13
CA LEU A 147 6.99 6.61 -8.79
C LEU A 147 7.86 5.34 -8.80
N ALA A 148 7.57 4.41 -9.71
CA ALA A 148 8.34 3.18 -9.88
C ALA A 148 9.78 3.45 -10.34
N GLU A 149 9.98 4.34 -11.32
CA GLU A 149 11.31 4.75 -11.80
C GLU A 149 12.13 5.46 -10.72
N ALA A 150 11.46 6.20 -9.83
CA ALA A 150 12.07 6.79 -8.63
C ALA A 150 12.36 5.79 -7.50
N GLY A 151 11.91 4.53 -7.63
CA GLY A 151 12.10 3.50 -6.62
C GLY A 151 11.20 3.65 -5.39
N ILE A 152 10.12 4.43 -5.48
CA ILE A 152 9.16 4.67 -4.42
C ILE A 152 8.17 3.50 -4.35
N ALA A 153 7.98 2.92 -3.16
CA ALA A 153 6.92 1.93 -2.91
C ALA A 153 5.56 2.63 -2.81
N ILE A 154 4.52 2.02 -3.38
CA ILE A 154 3.15 2.53 -3.30
C ILE A 154 2.34 1.59 -2.41
N LEU A 155 1.65 2.14 -1.41
CA LEU A 155 0.82 1.41 -0.45
C LEU A 155 -0.64 1.82 -0.66
N GLU A 156 -1.48 0.88 -1.08
CA GLU A 156 -2.85 1.18 -1.53
C GLU A 156 -3.92 0.48 -0.69
N ASN A 157 -5.14 0.97 -0.78
CA ASN A 157 -6.30 0.44 -0.07
C ASN A 157 -6.13 0.43 1.45
N LEU A 158 -5.54 1.48 2.02
CA LEU A 158 -5.45 1.64 3.46
C LEU A 158 -6.83 1.90 4.09
N ASP A 159 -7.01 1.50 5.33
CA ASP A 159 -8.10 1.97 6.19
C ASP A 159 -7.58 3.03 7.16
N LEU A 160 -7.73 4.29 6.78
CA LEU A 160 -7.31 5.44 7.58
C LEU A 160 -8.49 6.15 8.26
N SER A 161 -9.69 5.56 8.27
CA SER A 161 -10.93 6.20 8.73
C SER A 161 -10.85 6.73 10.17
N ASP A 162 -10.12 6.04 11.04
CA ASP A 162 -9.96 6.39 12.45
C ASP A 162 -8.57 7.00 12.77
N ILE A 163 -7.81 7.40 11.74
CA ILE A 163 -6.45 7.90 11.90
C ILE A 163 -6.43 9.42 11.69
N ALA A 164 -6.03 10.15 12.72
CA ALA A 164 -5.85 11.60 12.64
C ALA A 164 -4.53 11.97 11.93
N ASP A 165 -4.43 13.20 11.45
CA ASP A 165 -3.19 13.75 10.91
C ASP A 165 -2.08 13.75 11.97
N GLY A 166 -0.87 13.36 11.56
CA GLY A 166 0.27 13.34 12.45
C GLY A 166 1.36 12.32 12.09
N ASP A 167 2.35 12.25 12.95
CA ASP A 167 3.46 11.31 12.82
C ASP A 167 3.17 10.00 13.58
N TYR A 168 3.44 8.87 12.93
CA TYR A 168 3.25 7.53 13.46
C TYR A 168 4.48 6.65 13.20
N GLU A 169 4.48 5.47 13.79
CA GLU A 169 5.39 4.39 13.44
C GLU A 169 4.64 3.38 12.57
N LEU A 170 5.05 3.25 11.31
CA LEU A 170 4.45 2.35 10.33
C LEU A 170 5.11 0.96 10.39
N PHE A 171 4.30 -0.08 10.29
CA PHE A 171 4.68 -1.48 10.08
C PHE A 171 3.84 -2.04 8.94
N ALA A 172 4.40 -2.12 7.74
CA ALA A 172 3.71 -2.55 6.53
C ALA A 172 4.54 -3.61 5.78
N PHE A 173 4.92 -4.68 6.49
CA PHE A 173 5.75 -5.72 5.91
C PHE A 173 4.95 -6.58 4.92
N PRO A 174 5.39 -6.67 3.66
CA PRO A 174 4.77 -7.54 2.67
C PRO A 174 5.14 -9.01 2.88
N ILE A 175 4.32 -9.92 2.37
CA ILE A 175 4.70 -11.33 2.22
C ILE A 175 5.89 -11.40 1.24
N LYS A 176 6.92 -12.18 1.53
CA LYS A 176 8.11 -12.29 0.68
C LYS A 176 7.85 -13.17 -0.55
N LEU A 177 7.28 -12.60 -1.59
CA LEU A 177 7.17 -13.23 -2.92
C LEU A 177 8.08 -12.50 -3.92
N GLY A 178 8.62 -13.21 -4.88
CA GLY A 178 9.49 -12.66 -5.92
C GLY A 178 8.71 -11.97 -7.05
N LEU A 179 7.62 -11.27 -6.71
CA LEU A 179 6.70 -10.61 -7.64
C LEU A 179 6.80 -9.08 -7.53
N SER A 180 6.14 -8.39 -8.46
CA SER A 180 6.04 -6.92 -8.47
C SER A 180 5.10 -6.38 -7.40
N LEU A 181 4.13 -7.21 -6.96
CA LEU A 181 3.05 -6.85 -6.05
C LEU A 181 2.94 -7.84 -4.91
N ILE A 182 2.50 -7.37 -3.75
CA ILE A 182 2.09 -8.29 -2.70
C ILE A 182 1.32 -7.64 -1.55
N HIS A 183 0.47 -8.49 -0.91
CA HIS A 183 -0.25 -8.18 0.31
C HIS A 183 0.68 -7.91 1.49
N ILE A 184 0.22 -7.02 2.36
CA ILE A 184 0.78 -6.85 3.70
C ILE A 184 0.39 -8.08 4.50
N SER A 185 1.37 -8.79 5.04
CA SER A 185 1.11 -9.72 6.13
C SER A 185 0.74 -8.90 7.37
N GLU A 186 -0.18 -9.41 8.20
CA GLU A 186 -0.56 -8.80 9.48
C GLU A 186 0.64 -8.19 10.21
N PRO A 187 0.46 -7.08 10.97
CA PRO A 187 1.52 -6.50 11.77
C PRO A 187 2.04 -7.56 12.72
N THR A 188 3.15 -8.17 12.35
CA THR A 188 3.82 -9.12 13.22
C THR A 188 4.21 -8.40 14.49
N ARG A 189 3.83 -8.95 15.64
CA ARG A 189 4.29 -8.47 16.97
C ARG A 189 5.79 -8.22 16.88
N PRO A 190 6.30 -7.08 17.35
CA PRO A 190 7.72 -6.84 17.36
C PRO A 190 8.38 -7.94 18.16
N LEU A 191 9.20 -8.76 17.50
CA LEU A 191 10.14 -9.63 18.16
C LEU A 191 11.25 -8.72 18.71
N TYR A 192 11.23 -8.46 20.00
CA TYR A 192 12.40 -7.94 20.69
C TYR A 192 13.48 -9.04 20.65
N ILE A 193 14.54 -8.80 19.92
CA ILE A 193 15.80 -9.52 20.06
C ILE A 193 16.71 -8.68 20.93
#